data_91dd8720539e3bc370b9c2288477e4b6
#
_entry.id   91dd8720539e3bc370b9c2288477e4b6
#
_cell.length_a   1.000
_cell.length_b   1.000
_cell.length_c   1.000
_cell.angle_alpha   90.00
_cell.angle_beta   90.00
_cell.angle_gamma   90.00
#
_symmetry.space_group_name_H-M   'P 1'
#
loop_
_entity.id
_entity.type
_entity.pdbx_description
1 polymer ?
#
loop_
_entity_poly.entity_id
_entity_poly.type
_entity_poly.pdbx_seq_one_letter_code
_entity_poly.pdbx_strand_id
1 'polypeptide(L)'
;MDRKFWEQSGHWDKYRENMFISTIEEEDKTLAVKPMNCPCHVQVFNTGQRSYRDLPLRMSEFGSCHRYEPSGALHGLMRVRAFQQDDAHIFCREDQITDEVGKFCELLQSVYKDLGFDEVVVKFSDRPGYKCK
;
A
#
# COMPACT_ATOMS: atom_id res chain seq x y z
N MET A 1 -11.76 -8.36 7.03
CA MET A 1 -11.73 -8.88 5.64
C MET A 1 -11.38 -10.36 5.66
N ASP A 2 -11.94 -11.14 4.73
CA ASP A 2 -11.72 -12.59 4.66
C ASP A 2 -10.25 -12.93 4.35
N ARG A 3 -9.76 -14.03 4.93
CA ARG A 3 -8.40 -14.56 4.69
C ARG A 3 -8.09 -14.77 3.21
N LYS A 4 -9.06 -15.30 2.44
CA LYS A 4 -8.91 -15.57 1.00
C LYS A 4 -8.49 -14.34 0.20
N PHE A 5 -8.96 -13.16 0.60
CA PHE A 5 -8.59 -11.90 -0.03
C PHE A 5 -7.08 -11.60 0.11
N TRP A 6 -6.53 -11.91 1.28
CA TRP A 6 -5.10 -11.71 1.57
C TRP A 6 -4.22 -12.79 0.96
N GLU A 7 -4.74 -14.02 0.82
CA GLU A 7 -4.08 -15.11 0.08
C GLU A 7 -3.94 -14.75 -1.40
N GLN A 8 -5.02 -14.29 -2.03
CA GLN A 8 -5.03 -13.88 -3.43
C GLN A 8 -4.01 -12.78 -3.74
N SER A 9 -3.80 -11.85 -2.83
CA SER A 9 -2.85 -10.75 -2.98
C SER A 9 -1.42 -11.08 -2.54
N GLY A 10 -1.18 -12.30 -2.01
CA GLY A 10 0.12 -12.75 -1.49
C GLY A 10 0.52 -12.13 -0.14
N HIS A 11 -0.33 -11.29 0.45
CA HIS A 11 -0.05 -10.70 1.75
C HIS A 11 -0.12 -11.71 2.88
N TRP A 12 -0.96 -12.74 2.76
CA TRP A 12 -1.09 -13.77 3.78
C TRP A 12 0.22 -14.51 4.02
N ASP A 13 0.95 -14.87 2.98
CA ASP A 13 2.18 -15.63 3.09
C ASP A 13 3.37 -14.79 3.58
N LYS A 14 3.39 -13.50 3.20
CA LYS A 14 4.55 -12.64 3.44
C LYS A 14 4.40 -11.67 4.61
N TYR A 15 3.15 -11.41 5.04
CA TYR A 15 2.86 -10.34 5.99
C TYR A 15 1.94 -10.76 7.13
N ARG A 16 1.56 -12.04 7.22
CA ARG A 16 0.62 -12.57 8.23
C ARG A 16 1.01 -12.21 9.65
N GLU A 17 2.29 -12.27 9.99
CA GLU A 17 2.80 -11.98 11.33
C GLU A 17 2.50 -10.55 11.80
N ASN A 18 2.31 -9.65 10.86
CA ASN A 18 1.98 -8.25 11.11
C ASN A 18 0.47 -7.95 11.00
N MET A 19 -0.38 -8.95 10.92
CA MET A 19 -1.84 -8.78 10.83
C MET A 19 -2.51 -9.06 12.17
N PHE A 20 -3.53 -8.27 12.49
CA PHE A 20 -4.50 -8.64 13.51
C PHE A 20 -5.49 -9.63 12.90
N ILE A 21 -5.50 -10.86 13.44
CA ILE A 21 -6.30 -11.97 12.93
C ILE A 21 -7.39 -12.29 13.96
N SER A 22 -8.59 -12.53 13.48
CA SER A 22 -9.74 -12.98 14.26
C SER A 22 -10.33 -14.23 13.61
N THR A 23 -10.68 -15.23 14.42
CA THR A 23 -11.33 -16.45 13.96
C THR A 23 -12.75 -16.50 14.51
N ILE A 24 -13.71 -16.79 13.63
CA ILE A 24 -15.10 -17.07 13.97
C ILE A 24 -15.26 -18.58 13.93
N GLU A 25 -15.23 -19.22 15.08
CA GLU A 25 -15.21 -20.69 15.18
C GLU A 25 -16.48 -21.32 14.62
N GLU A 26 -17.64 -20.71 14.83
CA GLU A 26 -18.94 -21.20 14.37
C GLU A 26 -19.06 -21.27 12.84
N GLU A 27 -18.33 -20.43 12.12
CA GLU A 27 -18.35 -20.37 10.65
C GLU A 27 -17.06 -20.94 10.01
N ASP A 28 -16.12 -21.44 10.80
CA ASP A 28 -14.75 -21.80 10.35
C ASP A 28 -14.12 -20.71 9.48
N LYS A 29 -14.27 -19.45 9.91
CA LYS A 29 -13.90 -18.30 9.12
C LYS A 29 -12.79 -17.50 9.79
N THR A 30 -11.73 -17.26 9.05
CA THR A 30 -10.62 -16.43 9.50
C THR A 30 -10.68 -15.07 8.81
N LEU A 31 -10.66 -14.02 9.62
CA LEU A 31 -10.67 -12.63 9.18
C LEU A 31 -9.37 -11.95 9.57
N ALA A 32 -8.95 -10.97 8.80
CA ALA A 32 -7.86 -10.06 9.17
C ALA A 32 -8.31 -8.61 9.10
N VAL A 33 -7.83 -7.81 10.04
CA VAL A 33 -7.98 -6.36 9.98
C VAL A 33 -7.03 -5.83 8.92
N LYS A 34 -7.49 -4.87 8.14
CA LYS A 34 -6.75 -4.32 6.99
C LYS A 34 -5.39 -3.71 7.40
N PRO A 35 -4.25 -4.29 6.97
CA PRO A 35 -2.92 -3.73 7.22
C PRO A 35 -2.45 -2.76 6.16
N MET A 36 -3.03 -2.83 4.95
CA MET A 36 -2.69 -2.05 3.75
C MET A 36 -3.93 -1.83 2.89
N ASN A 37 -3.93 -0.76 2.10
CA ASN A 37 -5.03 -0.42 1.19
C ASN A 37 -4.86 -1.01 -0.22
N CYS A 38 -3.64 -1.36 -0.63
CA CYS A 38 -3.29 -1.79 -1.99
C CYS A 38 -4.24 -2.82 -2.60
N PRO A 39 -4.54 -3.96 -1.94
CA PRO A 39 -5.41 -4.96 -2.54
C PRO A 39 -6.86 -4.48 -2.73
N CYS A 40 -7.30 -3.53 -1.89
CA CYS A 40 -8.64 -2.95 -2.01
C CYS A 40 -8.76 -2.11 -3.28
N HIS A 41 -7.79 -1.25 -3.57
CA HIS A 41 -7.76 -0.46 -4.80
C HIS A 41 -7.69 -1.34 -6.05
N VAL A 42 -6.93 -2.44 -6.02
CA VAL A 42 -6.90 -3.42 -7.12
C VAL A 42 -8.28 -4.03 -7.35
N GLN A 43 -9.01 -4.37 -6.28
CA GLN A 43 -10.37 -4.89 -6.42
C GLN A 43 -11.33 -3.84 -7.00
N VAL A 44 -11.27 -2.59 -6.54
CA VAL A 44 -12.04 -1.49 -7.10
C VAL A 44 -11.69 -1.27 -8.58
N PHE A 45 -10.42 -1.35 -8.94
CA PHE A 45 -9.99 -1.27 -10.34
C PHE A 45 -10.63 -2.38 -11.19
N ASN A 46 -10.76 -3.59 -10.65
CA ASN A 46 -11.29 -4.76 -11.34
C ASN A 46 -12.84 -4.82 -11.40
N THR A 47 -13.57 -3.90 -10.78
CA THR A 47 -15.05 -3.93 -10.76
C THR A 47 -15.69 -3.61 -12.11
N GLY A 48 -14.96 -3.02 -13.06
CA GLY A 48 -15.47 -2.64 -14.37
C GLY A 48 -14.48 -2.93 -15.49
N GLN A 49 -15.01 -3.06 -16.71
CA GLN A 49 -14.14 -3.09 -17.90
C GLN A 49 -13.54 -1.71 -18.11
N ARG A 50 -12.21 -1.68 -18.26
CA ARG A 50 -11.45 -0.46 -18.51
C ARG A 50 -10.69 -0.56 -19.82
N SER A 51 -10.64 0.53 -20.55
CA SER A 51 -9.81 0.64 -21.74
C SER A 51 -8.40 1.09 -21.35
N TYR A 52 -7.39 0.70 -22.13
CA TYR A 52 -6.03 1.26 -21.99
C TYR A 52 -6.00 2.79 -22.15
N ARG A 53 -7.04 3.37 -22.77
CA ARG A 53 -7.20 4.83 -22.93
C ARG A 53 -7.62 5.52 -21.65
N ASP A 54 -8.17 4.78 -20.67
CA ASP A 54 -8.57 5.30 -19.36
C ASP A 54 -7.36 5.44 -18.41
N LEU A 55 -6.19 4.98 -18.86
CA LEU A 55 -4.94 5.04 -18.09
C LEU A 55 -4.11 6.30 -18.44
N PRO A 56 -3.44 6.92 -17.48
CA PRO A 56 -3.29 6.51 -16.10
C PRO A 56 -4.53 6.81 -15.25
N LEU A 57 -4.94 5.87 -14.41
CA LEU A 57 -6.00 6.05 -13.43
C LEU A 57 -5.38 6.16 -12.03
N ARG A 58 -5.66 7.25 -11.33
CA ARG A 58 -5.19 7.50 -9.97
C ARG A 58 -6.34 7.36 -9.00
N MET A 59 -6.16 6.52 -7.98
CA MET A 59 -7.13 6.31 -6.91
C MET A 59 -6.48 6.68 -5.59
N SER A 60 -7.20 7.42 -4.74
CA SER A 60 -6.75 7.78 -3.40
C SER A 60 -7.84 7.52 -2.37
N GLU A 61 -7.42 7.24 -1.14
CA GLU A 61 -8.30 7.09 0.01
C GLU A 61 -7.63 7.56 1.30
N PHE A 62 -8.41 8.03 2.25
CA PHE A 62 -7.99 8.13 3.64
C PHE A 62 -8.29 6.80 4.33
N GLY A 63 -7.34 5.88 4.25
CA GLY A 63 -7.52 4.50 4.67
C GLY A 63 -7.02 4.23 6.09
N SER A 64 -7.89 3.67 6.95
CA SER A 64 -7.47 3.16 8.25
C SER A 64 -6.78 1.82 8.11
N CYS A 65 -5.55 1.72 8.61
CA CYS A 65 -4.73 0.51 8.61
C CYS A 65 -4.34 0.10 10.02
N HIS A 66 -4.23 -1.20 10.24
CA HIS A 66 -3.84 -1.77 11.52
C HIS A 66 -2.75 -2.81 11.31
N ARG A 67 -1.65 -2.67 12.04
CA ARG A 67 -0.51 -3.59 11.97
C ARG A 67 -0.15 -4.10 13.35
N TYR A 68 0.00 -5.40 13.49
CA TYR A 68 0.45 -6.02 14.72
C TYR A 68 1.97 -5.80 14.88
N GLU A 69 2.33 -4.57 15.24
CA GLU A 69 3.71 -4.23 15.55
C GLU A 69 4.08 -4.79 16.93
N PRO A 70 5.26 -5.43 17.08
CA PRO A 70 5.74 -5.86 18.39
C PRO A 70 5.84 -4.68 19.36
N SER A 71 5.56 -4.91 20.63
CA SER A 71 5.57 -3.84 21.65
C SER A 71 6.91 -3.08 21.72
N GLY A 72 8.03 -3.78 21.56
CA GLY A 72 9.36 -3.19 21.53
C GLY A 72 9.69 -2.34 20.29
N ALA A 73 8.85 -2.42 19.24
CA ALA A 73 9.01 -1.62 18.02
C ALA A 73 8.17 -0.34 18.03
N LEU A 74 7.26 -0.18 18.99
CA LEU A 74 6.41 1.01 19.09
C LEU A 74 7.25 2.24 19.46
N HIS A 75 7.02 3.37 18.77
CA HIS A 75 7.79 4.59 18.99
C HIS A 75 6.93 5.85 18.82
N GLY A 76 6.41 6.36 19.93
CA GLY A 76 5.59 7.59 19.94
C GLY A 76 4.47 7.55 18.91
N LEU A 77 4.39 8.60 18.10
CA LEU A 77 3.46 8.68 16.97
C LEU A 77 4.04 8.14 15.66
N MET A 78 5.34 7.84 15.62
CA MET A 78 6.02 7.41 14.39
C MET A 78 5.78 5.92 14.06
N ARG A 79 5.59 5.09 15.11
CA ARG A 79 5.32 3.65 14.91
C ARG A 79 4.24 3.20 15.85
N VAL A 80 3.05 3.04 15.31
CA VAL A 80 1.82 2.71 16.02
C VAL A 80 1.14 1.49 15.40
N ARG A 81 0.17 0.91 16.09
CA ARG A 81 -0.58 -0.24 15.61
C ARG A 81 -1.81 0.13 14.79
N ALA A 82 -2.33 1.33 14.96
CA ALA A 82 -3.48 1.86 14.22
C ALA A 82 -3.17 3.26 13.70
N PHE A 83 -3.38 3.50 12.42
CA PHE A 83 -3.09 4.77 11.77
C PHE A 83 -3.96 4.97 10.54
N GLN A 84 -4.04 6.21 10.07
CA GLN A 84 -4.64 6.53 8.79
C GLN A 84 -3.55 6.94 7.79
N GLN A 85 -3.76 6.54 6.55
CA GLN A 85 -2.91 6.96 5.43
C GLN A 85 -3.75 7.75 4.43
N ASP A 86 -3.20 8.86 3.96
CA ASP A 86 -3.56 9.45 2.69
C ASP A 86 -2.81 8.66 1.61
N ASP A 87 -3.44 7.61 1.12
CA ASP A 87 -2.84 6.58 0.29
C ASP A 87 -3.34 6.66 -1.15
N ALA A 88 -2.45 6.48 -2.11
CA ALA A 88 -2.78 6.53 -3.52
C ALA A 88 -2.15 5.38 -4.30
N HIS A 89 -2.88 4.90 -5.31
CA HIS A 89 -2.42 3.88 -6.25
C HIS A 89 -2.64 4.38 -7.67
N ILE A 90 -1.60 4.31 -8.48
CA ILE A 90 -1.61 4.72 -9.88
C ILE A 90 -1.58 3.48 -10.74
N PHE A 91 -2.66 3.26 -11.50
CA PHE A 91 -2.77 2.22 -12.52
C PHE A 91 -2.38 2.82 -13.85
N CYS A 92 -1.26 2.38 -14.42
CA CYS A 92 -0.73 2.95 -15.66
C CYS A 92 -0.10 1.87 -16.55
N ARG A 93 0.14 2.21 -17.81
CA ARG A 93 0.94 1.37 -18.73
C ARG A 93 2.43 1.57 -18.44
N GLU A 94 3.25 0.64 -18.90
CA GLU A 94 4.71 0.71 -18.70
C GLU A 94 5.34 1.98 -19.29
N ASP A 95 4.87 2.42 -20.47
CA ASP A 95 5.32 3.65 -21.11
C ASP A 95 4.95 4.94 -20.36
N GLN A 96 4.02 4.87 -19.42
CA GLN A 96 3.58 5.99 -18.59
C GLN A 96 4.29 6.07 -17.23
N ILE A 97 5.04 5.02 -16.84
CA ILE A 97 5.64 4.93 -15.50
C ILE A 97 6.57 6.11 -15.20
N THR A 98 7.47 6.43 -16.14
CA THR A 98 8.44 7.50 -15.94
C THR A 98 7.78 8.86 -15.71
N ASP A 99 6.75 9.16 -16.48
CA ASP A 99 6.00 10.42 -16.36
C ASP A 99 5.22 10.49 -15.04
N GLU A 100 4.60 9.38 -14.63
CA GLU A 100 3.83 9.35 -13.38
C GLU A 100 4.75 9.43 -12.14
N VAL A 101 5.90 8.77 -12.18
CA VAL A 101 6.92 8.89 -11.13
C VAL A 101 7.47 10.32 -11.06
N GLY A 102 7.73 10.95 -12.21
CA GLY A 102 8.16 12.35 -12.27
C GLY A 102 7.17 13.29 -11.58
N LYS A 103 5.88 13.20 -11.93
CA LYS A 103 4.80 13.99 -11.32
C LYS A 103 4.67 13.73 -9.82
N PHE A 104 4.84 12.47 -9.40
CA PHE A 104 4.84 12.14 -7.98
C PHE A 104 6.00 12.80 -7.24
N CYS A 105 7.21 12.78 -7.81
CA CYS A 105 8.37 13.43 -7.22
C CYS A 105 8.21 14.96 -7.11
N GLU A 106 7.63 15.59 -8.13
CA GLU A 106 7.32 17.02 -8.12
C GLU A 106 6.33 17.37 -6.99
N LEU A 107 5.24 16.60 -6.86
CA LEU A 107 4.27 16.76 -5.79
C LEU A 107 4.92 16.59 -4.42
N LEU A 108 5.72 15.52 -4.25
CA LEU A 108 6.42 15.22 -3.00
C LEU A 108 7.33 16.38 -2.59
N GLN A 109 8.13 16.92 -3.51
CA GLN A 109 9.01 18.05 -3.25
C GLN A 109 8.23 19.32 -2.86
N SER A 110 7.10 19.57 -3.54
CA SER A 110 6.23 20.70 -3.22
C SER A 110 5.69 20.60 -1.78
N VAL A 111 5.16 19.41 -1.43
CA VAL A 111 4.60 19.18 -0.09
C VAL A 111 5.67 19.33 1.01
N TYR A 112 6.85 18.74 0.81
CA TYR A 112 7.93 18.86 1.79
C TYR A 112 8.43 20.29 1.95
N LYS A 113 8.49 21.05 0.85
CA LYS A 113 8.84 22.48 0.89
C LYS A 113 7.81 23.28 1.69
N ASP A 114 6.52 23.02 1.47
CA ASP A 114 5.44 23.70 2.20
C ASP A 114 5.45 23.35 3.70
N LEU A 115 5.96 22.17 4.05
CA LEU A 115 6.18 21.74 5.44
C LEU A 115 7.51 22.25 6.05
N GLY A 116 8.31 23.00 5.29
CA GLY A 116 9.55 23.60 5.78
C GLY A 116 10.77 22.68 5.74
N PHE A 117 10.75 21.63 4.93
CA PHE A 117 11.92 20.78 4.67
C PHE A 117 12.67 21.26 3.44
N ASP A 118 13.87 21.79 3.63
CA ASP A 118 14.70 22.32 2.54
C ASP A 118 15.43 21.23 1.75
N GLU A 119 15.71 20.09 2.38
CA GLU A 119 16.42 18.98 1.77
C GLU A 119 15.64 17.68 1.89
N VAL A 120 15.50 16.96 0.78
CA VAL A 120 14.86 15.65 0.71
C VAL A 120 15.81 14.67 0.02
N VAL A 121 16.17 13.59 0.72
CA VAL A 121 16.99 12.51 0.15
C VAL A 121 16.08 11.43 -0.41
N VAL A 122 16.08 11.26 -1.72
CA VAL A 122 15.36 10.19 -2.40
C VAL A 122 16.27 8.97 -2.56
N LYS A 123 15.82 7.83 -2.03
CA LYS A 123 16.49 6.54 -2.21
C LYS A 123 15.65 5.64 -3.08
N PHE A 124 16.23 5.13 -4.14
CA PHE A 124 15.60 4.14 -4.99
C PHE A 124 15.83 2.75 -4.41
N SER A 125 14.76 1.97 -4.26
CA SER A 125 14.82 0.56 -3.85
C SER A 125 14.39 -0.30 -5.02
N ASP A 126 15.30 -1.16 -5.47
CA ASP A 126 15.06 -2.09 -6.56
C ASP A 126 14.87 -3.52 -6.01
N ARG A 127 14.44 -4.42 -6.88
CA ARG A 127 14.37 -5.84 -6.58
C ARG A 127 15.77 -6.33 -6.19
N PRO A 128 15.96 -7.00 -5.03
CA PRO A 128 17.27 -7.54 -4.66
C PRO A 128 17.77 -8.44 -5.81
N GLY A 129 18.96 -8.12 -6.29
CA GLY A 129 19.49 -8.54 -7.58
C GLY A 129 19.29 -10.02 -7.90
N TYR A 130 18.42 -10.30 -8.82
CA TYR A 130 18.58 -11.45 -9.69
C TYR A 130 19.84 -11.14 -10.53
N LYS A 131 20.97 -11.72 -10.17
CA LYS A 131 22.04 -11.88 -11.15
C LYS A 131 21.47 -12.74 -12.25
N CYS A 132 21.11 -12.11 -13.37
CA CYS A 132 20.87 -12.83 -14.61
C CYS A 132 22.12 -13.67 -14.86
N LYS A 133 22.00 -15.00 -14.77
CA LYS A 133 23.01 -15.93 -15.23
C LYS A 133 22.95 -15.98 -16.73
#